data_e06a829f9ec6af5f90206b60fe867cbf
#
_entry.id   e06a829f9ec6af5f90206b60fe867cbf
#
_cell.length_a   1.000
_cell.length_b   1.000
_cell.length_c   1.000
_cell.angle_alpha   90.00
_cell.angle_beta   90.00
_cell.angle_gamma   90.00
#
_symmetry.space_group_name_H-M   'P 1'
#
loop_
_entity.id
_entity.type
_entity.pdbx_description
1 polymer ?
#
loop_
_entity_poly.entity_id
_entity_poly.type
_entity_poly.pdbx_seq_one_letter_code
_entity_poly.pdbx_strand_id
1 'polypeptide(L)'
;MTYAFTFEVPIDPTTYARIKEALGPEKPPGLVAHLVHRTPGGLRYTDVWESQADWKRFVEERLHPVVDRVVTAALGFRPSEPEVEHLGMVDAWVGD
;
A
#
# COMPACT_ATOMS: atom_id res chain seq x y z
N MET A 1 10.63 -15.77 5.47
CA MET A 1 10.77 -15.39 4.05
C MET A 1 10.02 -14.09 3.82
N THR A 2 10.69 -13.10 3.25
CA THR A 2 10.06 -11.81 2.98
C THR A 2 9.18 -11.85 1.72
N TYR A 3 8.14 -11.04 1.74
CA TYR A 3 7.23 -10.86 0.62
C TYR A 3 7.30 -9.40 0.20
N ALA A 4 7.77 -9.13 -1.01
CA ALA A 4 7.97 -7.78 -1.50
C ALA A 4 7.34 -7.57 -2.87
N PHE A 5 6.82 -6.37 -3.10
CA PHE A 5 6.17 -6.02 -4.36
C PHE A 5 6.15 -4.52 -4.57
N THR A 6 5.88 -4.12 -5.82
CA THR A 6 5.65 -2.72 -6.16
C THR A 6 4.45 -2.62 -7.10
N PHE A 7 3.71 -1.53 -7.00
CA PHE A 7 2.58 -1.25 -7.90
C PHE A 7 2.28 0.24 -7.94
N GLU A 8 1.64 0.69 -9.02
CA GLU A 8 1.27 2.09 -9.19
C GLU A 8 -0.24 2.26 -9.03
N VAL A 9 -0.65 3.34 -8.39
CA VAL A 9 -2.06 3.69 -8.22
C VAL A 9 -2.32 5.10 -8.74
N PRO A 10 -3.48 5.34 -9.37
CA PRO A 10 -3.79 6.65 -9.98
C PRO A 10 -4.41 7.62 -8.96
N ILE A 11 -3.73 7.85 -7.86
CA ILE A 11 -4.19 8.79 -6.83
C ILE A 11 -3.12 9.84 -6.56
N ASP A 12 -3.54 10.98 -6.00
CA ASP A 12 -2.63 12.07 -5.65
C ASP A 12 -2.19 11.95 -4.18
N PRO A 13 -1.16 12.73 -3.78
CA PRO A 13 -0.69 12.70 -2.38
C PRO A 13 -1.78 13.07 -1.37
N THR A 14 -2.74 13.92 -1.74
CA THR A 14 -3.83 14.31 -0.84
C THR A 14 -4.74 13.12 -0.55
N THR A 15 -5.10 12.37 -1.58
CA THR A 15 -5.91 11.15 -1.42
C THR A 15 -5.16 10.12 -0.58
N TYR A 16 -3.86 9.95 -0.85
CA TYR A 16 -3.02 9.06 -0.06
C TYR A 16 -3.00 9.44 1.42
N ALA A 17 -2.88 10.74 1.70
CA ALA A 17 -2.88 11.23 3.09
C ALA A 17 -4.18 10.90 3.80
N ARG A 18 -5.32 10.97 3.10
CA ARG A 18 -6.62 10.59 3.66
C ARG A 18 -6.69 9.12 3.99
N ILE A 19 -6.12 8.27 3.13
CA ILE A 19 -6.05 6.83 3.37
C ILE A 19 -5.21 6.57 4.62
N LYS A 20 -4.05 7.20 4.74
CA LYS A 20 -3.16 7.05 5.90
C LYS A 20 -3.84 7.48 7.19
N GLU A 21 -4.54 8.61 7.16
CA GLU A 21 -5.27 9.11 8.32
C GLU A 21 -6.36 8.14 8.76
N ALA A 22 -7.11 7.60 7.79
CA ALA A 22 -8.18 6.65 8.08
C ALA A 22 -7.66 5.30 8.60
N LEU A 23 -6.47 4.87 8.14
CA LEU A 23 -5.84 3.65 8.64
C LEU A 23 -5.33 3.81 10.08
N GLY A 24 -5.03 5.03 10.49
CA GLY A 24 -4.51 5.31 11.81
C GLY A 24 -2.99 5.20 11.89
N PRO A 25 -2.40 5.55 13.04
CA PRO A 25 -0.94 5.60 13.20
C PRO A 25 -0.28 4.25 13.47
N GLU A 26 -1.07 3.21 13.70
CA GLU A 26 -0.53 1.92 14.10
C GLU A 26 0.04 1.15 12.90
N LYS A 27 1.31 0.80 13.00
CA LYS A 27 1.99 0.02 11.97
C LYS A 27 1.40 -1.39 11.92
N PRO A 28 1.01 -1.90 10.72
CA PRO A 28 0.45 -3.25 10.64
C PRO A 28 1.47 -4.31 11.01
N PRO A 29 1.04 -5.38 11.70
CA PRO A 29 1.92 -6.50 11.99
C PRO A 29 2.50 -7.12 10.71
N GLY A 30 3.81 -7.34 10.70
CA GLY A 30 4.49 -7.94 9.58
C GLY A 30 5.01 -6.97 8.53
N LEU A 31 4.70 -5.69 8.64
CA LEU A 31 5.23 -4.68 7.71
C LEU A 31 6.68 -4.40 8.04
N VAL A 32 7.57 -4.63 7.07
CA VAL A 32 9.00 -4.32 7.19
C VAL A 32 9.29 -2.92 6.67
N ALA A 33 8.81 -2.59 5.46
CA ALA A 33 9.04 -1.28 4.87
C ALA A 33 7.90 -0.94 3.91
N HIS A 34 7.54 0.34 3.87
CA HIS A 34 6.50 0.87 2.97
C HIS A 34 6.98 2.20 2.43
N LEU A 35 7.20 2.25 1.12
CA LEU A 35 7.71 3.43 0.43
C LEU A 35 6.71 3.90 -0.61
N VAL A 36 6.51 5.21 -0.69
CA VAL A 36 5.60 5.80 -1.67
C VAL A 36 6.30 6.97 -2.34
N HIS A 37 6.27 7.02 -3.68
CA HIS A 37 6.81 8.17 -4.39
C HIS A 37 5.91 8.55 -5.55
N ARG A 38 6.06 9.78 -6.01
CA ARG A 38 5.28 10.32 -7.13
C ARG A 38 5.73 9.74 -8.46
N THR A 39 4.76 9.51 -9.34
CA THR A 39 4.98 9.11 -10.73
C THR A 39 4.11 9.98 -11.64
N PRO A 40 4.37 9.99 -12.96
CA PRO A 40 3.49 10.71 -13.89
C PRO A 40 2.03 10.26 -13.83
N GLY A 41 1.78 8.98 -13.52
CA GLY A 41 0.42 8.44 -13.45
C GLY A 41 -0.22 8.46 -12.07
N GLY A 42 0.51 8.90 -11.04
CA GLY A 42 -0.01 8.91 -9.68
C GLY A 42 1.05 8.67 -8.64
N LEU A 43 0.93 7.58 -7.90
CA LEU A 43 1.89 7.18 -6.87
C LEU A 43 2.33 5.75 -7.08
N ARG A 44 3.59 5.46 -6.79
CA ARG A 44 4.11 4.09 -6.78
C ARG A 44 4.41 3.66 -5.36
N TYR A 45 3.87 2.52 -4.99
CA TYR A 45 4.11 1.90 -3.69
C TYR A 45 5.16 0.80 -3.85
N THR A 46 6.05 0.70 -2.87
CA THR A 46 6.99 -0.42 -2.77
C THR A 46 6.94 -0.90 -1.34
N ASP A 47 6.51 -2.13 -1.15
CA ASP A 47 6.30 -2.72 0.18
C ASP A 47 7.14 -3.96 0.37
N VAL A 48 7.62 -4.12 1.61
CA VAL A 48 8.28 -5.34 2.06
C VAL A 48 7.55 -5.82 3.31
N TRP A 49 7.11 -7.07 3.30
CA TRP A 49 6.39 -7.70 4.41
C TRP A 49 7.12 -8.96 4.85
N GLU A 50 6.93 -9.36 6.09
CA GLU A 50 7.51 -10.59 6.61
C GLU A 50 6.96 -11.82 5.91
N SER A 51 5.65 -11.79 5.52
CA SER A 51 5.02 -12.87 4.79
C SER A 51 3.85 -12.36 3.95
N GLN A 52 3.47 -13.14 2.94
CA GLN A 52 2.28 -12.85 2.14
C GLN A 52 1.01 -12.91 3.00
N ALA A 53 0.98 -13.79 3.98
CA ALA A 53 -0.17 -13.92 4.87
C ALA A 53 -0.41 -12.64 5.68
N ASP A 54 0.66 -11.99 6.15
CA ASP A 54 0.55 -10.72 6.86
C ASP A 54 0.00 -9.62 5.97
N TRP A 55 0.48 -9.55 4.73
CA TRP A 55 -0.03 -8.61 3.74
C TRP A 55 -1.52 -8.83 3.46
N LYS A 56 -1.92 -10.08 3.20
CA LYS A 56 -3.32 -10.41 2.95
C LYS A 56 -4.23 -10.04 4.10
N ARG A 57 -3.79 -10.31 5.33
CA ARG A 57 -4.56 -9.96 6.53
C ARG A 57 -4.77 -8.46 6.63
N PHE A 58 -3.72 -7.68 6.42
CA PHE A 58 -3.81 -6.22 6.43
C PHE A 58 -4.78 -5.71 5.36
N VAL A 59 -4.68 -6.25 4.14
CA VAL A 59 -5.55 -5.84 3.03
C VAL A 59 -7.02 -6.10 3.37
N GLU A 60 -7.33 -7.30 3.84
CA GLU A 60 -8.71 -7.70 4.11
C GLU A 60 -9.32 -6.99 5.32
N GLU A 61 -8.55 -6.85 6.39
CA GLU A 61 -9.05 -6.32 7.67
C GLU A 61 -9.00 -4.80 7.75
N ARG A 62 -8.03 -4.14 7.12
CA ARG A 62 -7.81 -2.71 7.29
C ARG A 62 -7.83 -1.91 6.00
N LEU A 63 -7.14 -2.38 4.98
CA LEU A 63 -6.92 -1.57 3.78
C LEU A 63 -8.16 -1.48 2.89
N HIS A 64 -8.79 -2.60 2.53
CA HIS A 64 -9.96 -2.61 1.65
C HIS A 64 -11.10 -1.73 2.17
N PRO A 65 -11.51 -1.82 3.45
CA PRO A 65 -12.58 -0.95 3.94
C PRO A 65 -12.27 0.53 3.84
N VAL A 66 -11.01 0.90 4.08
CA VAL A 66 -10.56 2.30 4.01
C VAL A 66 -10.47 2.77 2.56
N VAL A 67 -9.84 1.98 1.70
CA VAL A 67 -9.66 2.34 0.30
C VAL A 67 -11.00 2.45 -0.41
N ASP A 68 -11.92 1.51 -0.20
CA ASP A 68 -13.24 1.56 -0.80
C ASP A 68 -13.97 2.86 -0.45
N ARG A 69 -13.88 3.31 0.80
CA ARG A 69 -14.52 4.55 1.24
C ARG A 69 -13.81 5.78 0.70
N VAL A 70 -12.50 5.87 0.90
CA VAL A 70 -11.74 7.09 0.57
C VAL A 70 -11.56 7.27 -0.92
N VAL A 71 -11.14 6.22 -1.63
CA VAL A 71 -10.86 6.32 -3.06
C VAL A 71 -12.14 6.49 -3.86
N THR A 72 -13.19 5.78 -3.52
CA THR A 72 -14.48 5.93 -4.19
C THR A 72 -15.03 7.35 -4.01
N ALA A 73 -14.89 7.93 -2.81
CA ALA A 73 -15.31 9.31 -2.56
C ALA A 73 -14.49 10.30 -3.38
N ALA A 74 -13.19 10.06 -3.56
CA ALA A 74 -12.32 10.96 -4.30
C ALA A 74 -12.50 10.86 -5.82
N LEU A 75 -12.70 9.66 -6.35
CA LEU A 75 -12.76 9.41 -7.80
C LEU A 75 -14.18 9.29 -8.35
N GLY A 76 -15.17 9.05 -7.50
CA GLY A 76 -16.55 8.81 -7.92
C GLY A 76 -16.79 7.39 -8.44
N PHE A 77 -15.80 6.53 -8.41
CA PHE A 77 -15.90 5.13 -8.82
C PHE A 77 -14.77 4.33 -8.16
N ARG A 78 -14.97 3.01 -8.11
CA ARG A 78 -13.94 2.10 -7.59
C ARG A 78 -12.97 1.74 -8.73
N PRO A 79 -11.69 2.11 -8.64
CA PRO A 79 -10.73 1.75 -9.69
C PRO A 79 -10.43 0.25 -9.66
N SER A 80 -9.96 -0.28 -10.79
CA SER A 80 -9.47 -1.65 -10.88
C SER A 80 -8.25 -1.82 -9.98
N GLU A 81 -8.07 -3.03 -9.44
CA GLU A 81 -6.87 -3.33 -8.67
C GLU A 81 -5.64 -3.22 -9.57
N PRO A 82 -4.55 -2.58 -9.08
CA PRO A 82 -3.34 -2.44 -9.88
C PRO A 82 -2.61 -3.77 -10.03
N GLU A 83 -1.89 -3.91 -11.14
CA GLU A 83 -0.98 -5.02 -11.31
C GLU A 83 0.19 -4.89 -10.35
N VAL A 84 0.46 -5.98 -9.63
CA VAL A 84 1.54 -6.03 -8.64
C VAL A 84 2.74 -6.72 -9.26
N GLU A 85 3.90 -6.05 -9.22
CA GLU A 85 5.16 -6.64 -9.63
C GLU A 85 5.87 -7.18 -8.38
N HIS A 86 6.06 -8.50 -8.34
CA HIS A 86 6.74 -9.13 -7.22
C HIS A 86 8.25 -8.93 -7.32
N LEU A 87 8.86 -8.63 -6.17
CA LEU A 87 10.30 -8.37 -6.08
C LEU A 87 10.99 -9.53 -5.37
N GLY A 88 12.07 -10.02 -5.97
CA GLY A 88 12.91 -11.03 -5.35
C GLY A 88 13.91 -10.35 -4.41
N MET A 89 13.55 -10.21 -3.15
CA MET A 89 14.37 -9.50 -2.18
C MET A 89 15.65 -10.24 -1.84
N VAL A 90 16.77 -9.54 -1.88
CA VAL A 90 18.07 -10.03 -1.45
C VAL A 90 18.41 -9.49 -0.06
N ASP A 91 18.06 -8.23 0.21
CA ASP A 91 18.34 -7.59 1.48
C ASP A 91 17.40 -6.40 1.68
N ALA A 92 17.14 -6.06 2.94
CA ALA A 92 16.34 -4.89 3.30
C ALA A 92 16.92 -4.24 4.54
N TRP A 93 17.42 -3.02 4.37
CA TRP A 93 17.88 -2.18 5.48
C TRP A 93 16.83 -1.11 5.72
N VAL A 94 16.32 -1.06 6.93
CA VAL A 94 15.24 -0.12 7.29
C VAL A 94 15.78 0.82 8.37
N GLY A 95 15.65 2.11 8.11
CA GLY A 95 16.03 3.13 9.08
C GLY A 95 15.09 3.14 10.29
N ASP A 96 15.61 3.58 11.41
CA ASP A 96 14.82 3.73 12.64
C ASP A 96 13.95 4.97 12.64
#